data_08c91b579e24c08f089d2e9c63e53c66
#
_entry.id   08c91b579e24c08f089d2e9c63e53c66
#
_cell.length_a   1.000
_cell.length_b   1.000
_cell.length_c   1.000
_cell.angle_alpha   90.00
_cell.angle_beta   90.00
_cell.angle_gamma   90.00
#
_symmetry.space_group_name_H-M   'P 1'
#
loop_
_entity.id
_entity.type
_entity.pdbx_description
1 polymer ?
#
loop_
_entity_poly.entity_id
_entity_poly.type
_entity_poly.pdbx_seq_one_letter_code
_entity_poly.pdbx_strand_id
1 'polypeptide(L)'
;MIQGGCPEGTGMGGPGYGIKGEFAANGVENPIRHTRGVISMARSQMPNSAGSQFFIMHADAPHLDGSYAAFGHVVEGMDVVDEIASVATDFRDKPKTPVVMKCVKVVD
;
A
#
# COMPACT_ATOMS: atom_id res chain seq x y z
N MET A 1 4.31 2.46 7.46
CA MET A 1 3.29 2.53 6.41
C MET A 1 1.93 2.13 6.95
N ILE A 2 0.88 2.48 6.22
CA ILE A 2 -0.45 1.91 6.44
C ILE A 2 -0.84 1.15 5.17
N GLN A 3 -1.55 0.03 5.33
CA GLN A 3 -1.93 -0.85 4.23
C GLN A 3 -3.43 -1.10 4.26
N GLY A 4 -4.06 -1.05 3.11
CA GLY A 4 -5.49 -1.27 2.96
C GLY A 4 -5.83 -1.92 1.63
N GLY A 5 -7.13 -2.00 1.32
CA GLY A 5 -7.62 -2.54 0.06
C GLY A 5 -7.93 -4.04 0.06
N CYS A 6 -7.85 -4.71 1.20
CA CYS A 6 -8.28 -6.10 1.30
C CYS A 6 -9.81 -6.17 1.39
N PRO A 7 -10.50 -6.84 0.44
CA PRO A 7 -11.97 -6.90 0.47
C PRO A 7 -12.53 -7.61 1.71
N GLU A 8 -11.76 -8.52 2.29
CA GLU A 8 -12.17 -9.31 3.45
C GLU A 8 -11.72 -8.70 4.77
N GLY A 9 -10.91 -7.65 4.74
CA GLY A 9 -10.37 -7.01 5.93
C GLY A 9 -9.33 -7.83 6.69
N THR A 10 -8.87 -8.95 6.12
CA THR A 10 -7.94 -9.89 6.77
C THR A 10 -6.48 -9.66 6.39
N GLY A 11 -6.24 -8.93 5.30
CA GLY A 11 -4.91 -8.80 4.69
C GLY A 11 -4.57 -9.92 3.73
N MET A 12 -5.44 -10.92 3.57
CA MET A 12 -5.20 -12.09 2.73
C MET A 12 -6.09 -12.14 1.50
N GLY A 13 -7.09 -11.27 1.38
CA GLY A 13 -8.01 -11.23 0.26
C GLY A 13 -7.53 -10.34 -0.89
N GLY A 14 -8.20 -10.47 -2.02
CA GLY A 14 -7.92 -9.69 -3.21
C GLY A 14 -9.09 -9.73 -4.19
N PRO A 15 -8.93 -9.14 -5.38
CA PRO A 15 -10.03 -9.00 -6.34
C PRO A 15 -10.28 -10.28 -7.17
N GLY A 16 -9.53 -11.35 -6.93
CA GLY A 16 -9.64 -12.59 -7.71
C GLY A 16 -8.67 -12.67 -8.88
N TYR A 17 -7.76 -11.69 -9.01
CA TYR A 17 -6.72 -11.68 -10.04
C TYR A 17 -5.50 -10.91 -9.53
N GLY A 18 -4.37 -11.10 -10.20
CA GLY A 18 -3.15 -10.33 -9.97
C GLY A 18 -2.73 -9.61 -11.25
N ILE A 19 -1.93 -8.58 -11.11
CA ILE A 19 -1.38 -7.84 -12.24
C ILE A 19 0.14 -7.92 -12.24
N LYS A 20 0.76 -7.63 -13.39
CA LYS A 20 2.21 -7.56 -13.51
C LYS A 20 2.76 -6.53 -12.53
N GLY A 21 3.79 -6.91 -11.78
CA GLY A 21 4.48 -6.00 -10.88
C GLY A 21 5.36 -5.01 -11.64
N GLU A 22 5.09 -3.74 -11.51
CA GLU A 22 5.78 -2.66 -12.22
C GLU A 22 6.91 -2.09 -11.37
N PHE A 23 7.97 -2.87 -11.19
CA PHE A 23 9.14 -2.48 -10.41
C PHE A 23 10.42 -3.05 -11.02
N ALA A 24 11.57 -2.46 -10.70
CA ALA A 24 12.85 -2.76 -11.34
C ALA A 24 13.25 -4.24 -11.26
N ALA A 25 13.08 -4.88 -10.12
CA ALA A 25 13.41 -6.30 -9.94
C ALA A 25 12.57 -7.22 -10.83
N ASN A 26 11.44 -6.75 -11.34
CA ASN A 26 10.55 -7.48 -12.26
C ASN A 26 10.71 -7.01 -13.72
N GLY A 27 11.78 -6.28 -14.03
CA GLY A 27 12.09 -5.85 -15.37
C GLY A 27 11.33 -4.62 -15.88
N VAL A 28 10.67 -3.89 -14.99
CA VAL A 28 9.93 -2.67 -15.35
C VAL A 28 10.61 -1.46 -14.71
N GLU A 29 10.96 -0.48 -15.51
CA GLU A 29 11.54 0.75 -14.98
C GLU A 29 10.53 1.47 -14.10
N ASN A 30 10.91 1.75 -12.85
CA ASN A 30 10.09 2.50 -11.91
C ASN A 30 11.03 3.29 -10.98
N PRO A 31 11.26 4.58 -11.27
CA PRO A 31 12.21 5.39 -10.51
C PRO A 31 11.63 5.96 -9.22
N ILE A 32 10.35 5.72 -8.92
CA ILE A 32 9.70 6.29 -7.74
C ILE A 32 10.27 5.64 -6.48
N ARG A 33 10.78 6.46 -5.58
CA ARG A 33 11.31 6.01 -4.29
C ARG A 33 10.22 5.95 -3.24
N HIS A 34 10.36 5.02 -2.30
CA HIS A 34 9.39 4.85 -1.20
C HIS A 34 9.70 5.85 -0.09
N THR A 35 9.39 7.11 -0.35
CA THR A 35 9.50 8.21 0.61
C THR A 35 8.14 8.50 1.25
N ARG A 36 8.13 9.30 2.30
CA ARG A 36 6.89 9.69 3.00
C ARG A 36 5.84 10.20 2.00
N GLY A 37 4.62 9.66 2.08
CA GLY A 37 3.49 10.02 1.24
C GLY A 37 3.33 9.20 -0.03
N VAL A 38 4.32 8.40 -0.41
CA VAL A 38 4.24 7.56 -1.62
C VAL A 38 3.23 6.43 -1.43
N ILE A 39 2.47 6.14 -2.47
CA ILE A 39 1.51 5.04 -2.54
C ILE A 39 2.09 3.95 -3.42
N SER A 40 2.04 2.71 -2.96
CA SER A 40 2.64 1.56 -3.64
C SER A 40 1.73 0.34 -3.52
N MET A 41 1.85 -0.60 -4.46
CA MET A 41 1.06 -1.82 -4.43
C MET A 41 1.65 -2.85 -3.47
N ALA A 42 0.79 -3.37 -2.59
CA ALA A 42 1.13 -4.55 -1.80
C ALA A 42 0.99 -5.81 -2.67
N ARG A 43 1.75 -6.83 -2.33
CA ARG A 43 1.74 -8.12 -3.04
C ARG A 43 2.25 -9.22 -2.13
N SER A 44 2.06 -10.48 -2.53
CA SER A 44 2.74 -11.61 -1.92
C SER A 44 4.20 -11.65 -2.40
N GLN A 45 4.95 -12.70 -2.08
CA GLN A 45 6.32 -12.86 -2.57
C GLN A 45 6.40 -13.01 -4.09
N MET A 46 5.33 -13.45 -4.73
CA MET A 46 5.28 -13.58 -6.18
C MET A 46 5.23 -12.19 -6.83
N PRO A 47 6.10 -11.91 -7.82
CA PRO A 47 6.21 -10.56 -8.38
C PRO A 47 4.96 -10.05 -9.11
N ASN A 48 4.12 -10.94 -9.63
CA ASN A 48 2.91 -10.58 -10.38
C ASN A 48 1.64 -10.91 -9.60
N SER A 49 1.65 -10.70 -8.30
CA SER A 49 0.54 -11.04 -7.39
C SER A 49 -0.20 -9.84 -6.82
N ALA A 50 0.12 -8.63 -7.23
CA ALA A 50 -0.59 -7.44 -6.78
C ALA A 50 -2.04 -7.49 -7.28
N GLY A 51 -2.97 -7.16 -6.40
CA GLY A 51 -4.39 -7.14 -6.72
C GLY A 51 -5.03 -5.83 -6.29
N SER A 52 -5.68 -5.80 -5.14
CA SER A 52 -6.37 -4.62 -4.63
C SER A 52 -5.69 -3.95 -3.44
N GLN A 53 -4.76 -4.63 -2.77
CA GLN A 53 -4.12 -4.07 -1.58
C GLN A 53 -3.02 -3.10 -1.96
N PHE A 54 -2.92 -2.01 -1.20
CA PHE A 54 -1.91 -0.97 -1.39
C PHE A 54 -1.46 -0.46 -0.04
N PHE A 55 -0.35 0.27 -0.03
CA PHE A 55 0.12 0.90 1.20
C PHE A 55 0.57 2.34 0.94
N ILE A 56 0.49 3.14 1.99
CA ILE A 56 0.92 4.54 1.98
C ILE A 56 2.07 4.69 2.97
N MET A 57 3.17 5.28 2.51
CA MET A 57 4.34 5.49 3.34
C MET A 57 4.11 6.65 4.31
N HIS A 58 4.29 6.42 5.61
CA HIS A 58 4.30 7.51 6.59
C HIS A 58 5.72 7.93 6.97
N ALA A 59 6.72 7.14 6.58
CA ALA A 59 8.14 7.43 6.72
C ALA A 59 8.89 6.80 5.56
N ASP A 60 10.11 7.26 5.28
CA ASP A 60 10.92 6.72 4.18
C ASP A 60 11.33 5.28 4.45
N ALA A 61 11.29 4.45 3.41
CA ALA A 61 11.73 3.05 3.47
C ALA A 61 12.46 2.68 2.19
N PRO A 62 13.73 3.08 2.04
CA PRO A 62 14.48 2.85 0.80
C PRO A 62 14.71 1.38 0.47
N HIS A 63 14.59 0.48 1.44
CA HIS A 63 14.70 -0.96 1.19
C HIS A 63 13.57 -1.54 0.31
N LEU A 64 12.48 -0.78 0.12
CA LEU A 64 11.37 -1.17 -0.76
C LEU A 64 11.60 -0.76 -2.21
N ASP A 65 12.52 0.17 -2.46
CA ASP A 65 12.77 0.70 -3.80
C ASP A 65 13.23 -0.41 -4.74
N GLY A 66 12.68 -0.43 -5.94
CA GLY A 66 13.01 -1.45 -6.95
C GLY A 66 12.34 -2.80 -6.73
N SER A 67 11.63 -3.02 -5.61
CA SER A 67 10.98 -4.30 -5.27
C SER A 67 9.47 -4.21 -5.15
N TYR A 68 8.92 -3.01 -5.16
CA TYR A 68 7.48 -2.73 -5.08
C TYR A 68 7.09 -1.67 -6.08
N ALA A 69 5.84 -1.75 -6.55
CA ALA A 69 5.31 -0.89 -7.60
C ALA A 69 4.69 0.38 -7.00
N ALA A 70 5.53 1.38 -6.73
CA ALA A 70 5.05 2.71 -6.36
C ALA A 70 4.38 3.36 -7.58
N PHE A 71 3.27 4.06 -7.37
CA PHE A 71 2.49 4.61 -8.49
C PHE A 71 1.92 6.01 -8.25
N GLY A 72 2.13 6.58 -7.09
CA GLY A 72 1.60 7.92 -6.80
C GLY A 72 2.06 8.42 -5.44
N HIS A 73 1.51 9.56 -5.03
CA HIS A 73 1.78 10.11 -3.71
C HIS A 73 0.58 10.90 -3.21
N VAL A 74 0.49 11.03 -1.89
CA VAL A 74 -0.55 11.80 -1.22
C VAL A 74 -0.31 13.28 -1.46
N VAL A 75 -1.33 13.99 -1.91
CA VAL A 75 -1.28 15.44 -2.12
C VAL A 75 -1.90 16.22 -0.96
N GLU A 76 -2.76 15.57 -0.16
CA GLU A 76 -3.47 16.19 0.94
C GLU A 76 -3.87 15.13 1.95
N GLY A 77 -3.81 15.43 3.24
CA GLY A 77 -4.27 14.50 4.29
C GLY A 77 -3.21 13.62 4.92
N MET A 78 -1.92 13.96 4.83
CA MET A 78 -0.86 13.17 5.49
C MET A 78 -1.01 13.10 7.01
N ASP A 79 -1.63 14.09 7.62
CA ASP A 79 -1.97 14.07 9.05
C ASP A 79 -2.93 12.91 9.39
N VAL A 80 -3.86 12.59 8.50
CA VAL A 80 -4.75 11.44 8.66
C VAL A 80 -3.97 10.12 8.54
N VAL A 81 -3.04 10.04 7.62
CA VAL A 81 -2.15 8.87 7.47
C VAL A 81 -1.36 8.64 8.76
N ASP A 82 -0.79 9.70 9.33
CA ASP A 82 -0.04 9.62 10.57
C ASP A 82 -0.93 9.16 11.74
N GLU A 83 -2.17 9.66 11.79
CA GLU A 83 -3.13 9.28 12.82
C GLU A 83 -3.48 7.79 12.71
N ILE A 84 -3.75 7.30 11.52
CA ILE A 84 -4.02 5.88 11.30
C ILE A 84 -2.81 5.01 11.66
N ALA A 85 -1.61 5.46 11.31
CA ALA A 85 -0.37 4.73 11.60
C ALA A 85 -0.08 4.62 13.11
N SER A 86 -0.71 5.48 13.93
CA SER A 86 -0.49 5.52 15.39
C SER A 86 -1.54 4.78 16.21
N VAL A 87 -2.58 4.22 15.60
CA VAL A 87 -3.63 3.50 16.34
C VAL A 87 -3.10 2.20 16.95
N ALA A 88 -3.75 1.76 18.02
CA ALA A 88 -3.40 0.49 18.67
C ALA A 88 -3.66 -0.68 17.72
N THR A 89 -2.69 -1.58 17.63
CA THR A 89 -2.73 -2.74 16.74
C THR A 89 -2.56 -4.03 17.52
N ASP A 90 -2.99 -5.14 16.91
CA ASP A 90 -2.73 -6.47 17.43
C ASP A 90 -1.34 -6.98 17.00
N PHE A 91 -1.02 -8.24 17.31
CA PHE A 91 0.30 -8.81 16.99
C PHE A 91 0.59 -8.95 15.50
N ARG A 92 -0.41 -8.76 14.63
CA ARG A 92 -0.28 -8.77 13.17
C ARG A 92 -0.26 -7.36 12.58
N ASP A 93 -0.12 -6.34 13.42
CA ASP A 93 -0.21 -4.93 13.02
C ASP A 93 -1.57 -4.52 12.47
N LYS A 94 -2.61 -5.29 12.76
CA LYS A 94 -3.98 -4.94 12.40
C LYS A 94 -4.57 -4.02 13.48
N PRO A 95 -5.19 -2.88 13.10
CA PRO A 95 -5.86 -2.02 14.07
C PRO A 95 -6.87 -2.80 14.92
N LYS A 96 -6.82 -2.63 16.24
CA LYS A 96 -7.77 -3.29 17.16
C LYS A 96 -9.19 -2.83 16.92
N THR A 97 -9.37 -1.55 16.57
CA THR A 97 -10.65 -1.00 16.11
C THR A 97 -10.56 -0.82 14.60
N PRO A 98 -11.49 -1.39 13.81
CA PRO A 98 -11.41 -1.30 12.36
C PRO A 98 -11.34 0.14 11.85
N VAL A 99 -10.41 0.38 10.92
CA VAL A 99 -10.30 1.62 10.17
C VAL A 99 -10.80 1.32 8.77
N VAL A 100 -11.87 1.99 8.35
CA VAL A 100 -12.59 1.65 7.12
C VAL A 100 -12.55 2.79 6.12
N MET A 101 -12.22 2.47 4.87
CA MET A 101 -12.36 3.39 3.74
C MET A 101 -13.84 3.41 3.34
N LYS A 102 -14.52 4.53 3.61
CA LYS A 102 -15.97 4.66 3.31
C LYS A 102 -16.25 4.88 1.83
N CYS A 103 -15.35 5.57 1.14
CA CYS A 103 -15.51 5.91 -0.27
C CYS A 103 -14.13 6.11 -0.89
N VAL A 104 -13.89 5.44 -2.01
CA VAL A 104 -12.70 5.64 -2.84
C VAL A 104 -13.19 5.82 -4.26
N LYS A 105 -12.79 6.90 -4.92
CA LYS A 105 -13.18 7.15 -6.31
C LYS A 105 -12.05 7.88 -7.05
N VAL A 106 -11.97 7.60 -8.35
CA VAL A 106 -11.06 8.30 -9.24
C VAL A 106 -11.72 9.62 -9.65
N VAL A 107 -10.96 10.71 -9.60
CA VAL A 107 -11.40 12.04 -10.02
C VAL A 107 -10.49 12.54 -11.12
N ASP A 108 -11.08 13.31 -12.05
CA ASP A 108 -10.33 13.93 -13.16
C ASP A 108 -9.93 15.37 -12.85
#